data_e1e76e5693e73e04ccf42d32cf3924c1
#
_entry.id   e1e76e5693e73e04ccf42d32cf3924c1
#
_cell.length_a   1.000
_cell.length_b   1.000
_cell.length_c   1.000
_cell.angle_alpha   90.00
_cell.angle_beta   90.00
_cell.angle_gamma   90.00
#
_symmetry.space_group_name_H-M   'P 1'
#
loop_
_entity.id
_entity.type
_entity.pdbx_description
1 polymer ?
#
loop_
_entity_poly.entity_id
_entity_poly.type
_entity_poly.pdbx_seq_one_letter_code
_entity_poly.pdbx_strand_id
1 'polypeptide(L)'
;MLVTKGKQLYGRYWGCTRPISSLHFNACYYAPIEWAIDNGIHRFDPGAGGAHKIRRGFTAVPSFSLHRFSDPRMLQIMQNHLDEINRLEQEQIDALNQELPFAQQRLKN
;
A
#
# COMPACT_ATOMS: atom_id res chain seq x y z
N MET A 1 -2.25 -11.03 10.34
CA MET A 1 -2.06 -10.16 11.52
C MET A 1 -2.38 -8.72 11.14
N LEU A 2 -3.23 -8.08 11.91
CA LEU A 2 -3.61 -6.69 11.82
C LEU A 2 -3.22 -5.97 13.12
N VAL A 3 -2.89 -4.70 13.04
CA VAL A 3 -2.50 -3.88 14.20
C VAL A 3 -3.25 -2.56 14.13
N THR A 4 -3.74 -2.07 15.26
CA THR A 4 -4.40 -0.77 15.37
C THR A 4 -3.54 0.21 16.17
N LYS A 5 -3.57 1.48 15.76
CA LYS A 5 -2.99 2.59 16.51
C LYS A 5 -3.89 3.82 16.36
N GLY A 6 -4.56 4.22 17.45
CA GLY A 6 -5.58 5.27 17.40
C GLY A 6 -6.69 4.92 16.42
N LYS A 7 -6.97 5.79 15.45
CA LYS A 7 -7.98 5.61 14.40
C LYS A 7 -7.41 5.02 13.10
N GLN A 8 -6.31 4.27 13.19
CA GLN A 8 -5.63 3.66 12.05
C GLN A 8 -5.52 2.16 12.23
N LEU A 9 -5.73 1.41 11.14
CA LEU A 9 -5.57 -0.03 11.03
C LEU A 9 -4.43 -0.34 10.05
N TYR A 10 -3.56 -1.27 10.40
CA TYR A 10 -2.41 -1.68 9.59
C TYR A 10 -2.44 -3.18 9.32
N GLY A 11 -2.43 -3.56 8.05
CA GLY A 11 -2.16 -4.92 7.60
C GLY A 11 -0.67 -5.22 7.66
N ARG A 12 -0.26 -6.32 8.29
CA ARG A 12 1.16 -6.66 8.48
C ARG A 12 1.53 -8.01 7.86
N TYR A 13 0.96 -9.09 8.33
CA TYR A 13 1.32 -10.43 7.89
C TYR A 13 0.09 -11.27 7.57
N TRP A 14 0.23 -12.10 6.54
CA TRP A 14 -0.73 -13.12 6.16
C TRP A 14 -0.08 -14.50 6.19
N GLY A 15 -0.82 -15.50 6.57
CA GLY A 15 -0.42 -16.89 6.48
C GLY A 15 -1.62 -17.80 6.68
N CYS A 16 -1.60 -18.96 6.02
CA CYS A 16 -2.57 -20.03 6.19
C CYS A 16 -1.89 -21.39 6.09
N THR A 17 -2.44 -22.39 6.74
CA THR A 17 -1.90 -23.76 6.74
C THR A 17 -2.16 -24.50 5.44
N ARG A 18 -3.20 -24.10 4.71
CA ARG A 18 -3.55 -24.63 3.38
C ARG A 18 -4.20 -23.54 2.54
N PRO A 19 -4.00 -23.54 1.21
CA PRO A 19 -4.69 -22.62 0.31
C PRO A 19 -6.21 -22.85 0.35
N ILE A 20 -6.95 -21.76 0.54
CA ILE A 20 -8.42 -21.74 0.43
C ILE A 20 -8.76 -20.58 -0.51
N SER A 21 -9.59 -20.85 -1.51
CA SER A 21 -9.98 -19.85 -2.50
C SER A 21 -10.58 -18.62 -1.83
N SER A 22 -10.11 -17.43 -2.26
CA SER A 22 -10.56 -16.12 -1.79
C SER A 22 -10.35 -15.81 -0.29
N LEU A 23 -9.83 -16.76 0.50
CA LEU A 23 -9.62 -16.54 1.94
C LEU A 23 -8.70 -15.36 2.22
N HIS A 24 -7.62 -15.23 1.46
CA HIS A 24 -6.69 -14.11 1.59
C HIS A 24 -7.41 -12.75 1.43
N PHE A 25 -8.22 -12.61 0.39
CA PHE A 25 -8.91 -11.35 0.13
C PHE A 25 -9.97 -11.04 1.18
N ASN A 26 -10.70 -12.05 1.64
CA ASN A 26 -11.69 -11.87 2.69
C ASN A 26 -11.01 -11.49 4.01
N ALA A 27 -10.06 -12.29 4.49
CA ALA A 27 -9.42 -12.12 5.79
C ALA A 27 -8.49 -10.88 5.86
N CYS A 28 -7.91 -10.44 4.73
CA CYS A 28 -6.95 -9.34 4.73
C CYS A 28 -7.56 -7.99 4.30
N TYR A 29 -8.70 -8.00 3.61
CA TYR A 29 -9.30 -6.76 3.10
C TYR A 29 -10.77 -6.61 3.48
N TYR A 30 -11.66 -7.52 3.07
CA TYR A 30 -13.10 -7.30 3.23
C TYR A 30 -13.55 -7.31 4.69
N ALA A 31 -13.24 -8.34 5.44
CA ALA A 31 -13.59 -8.40 6.87
C ALA A 31 -12.91 -7.30 7.69
N PRO A 32 -11.62 -6.97 7.48
CA PRO A 32 -11.00 -5.82 8.15
C PRO A 32 -11.61 -4.47 7.79
N ILE A 33 -12.10 -4.26 6.56
CA ILE A 33 -12.80 -3.03 6.17
C ILE A 33 -14.12 -2.91 6.92
N GLU A 34 -14.94 -3.96 6.96
CA GLU A 34 -16.19 -3.98 7.73
C GLU A 34 -15.92 -3.68 9.20
N TRP A 35 -14.99 -4.39 9.79
CA TRP A 35 -14.60 -4.17 11.19
C TRP A 35 -14.11 -2.74 11.44
N ALA A 36 -13.33 -2.17 10.52
CA ALA A 36 -12.82 -0.81 10.63
C ALA A 36 -13.96 0.23 10.62
N ILE A 37 -14.97 0.04 9.76
CA ILE A 37 -16.15 0.91 9.70
C ILE A 37 -16.91 0.85 11.03
N ASP A 38 -17.21 -0.35 11.53
CA ASP A 38 -17.96 -0.57 12.78
C ASP A 38 -17.24 0.00 14.01
N ASN A 39 -15.91 0.05 13.98
CA ASN A 39 -15.09 0.54 15.10
C ASN A 39 -14.59 1.97 14.91
N GLY A 40 -15.11 2.72 13.94
CA GLY A 40 -14.78 4.12 13.71
C GLY A 40 -13.30 4.33 13.37
N ILE A 41 -12.68 3.40 12.67
CA ILE A 41 -11.33 3.53 12.11
C ILE A 41 -11.43 4.44 10.87
N HIS A 42 -10.55 5.42 10.78
CA HIS A 42 -10.58 6.40 9.70
C HIS A 42 -9.62 6.09 8.56
N ARG A 43 -8.62 5.25 8.81
CA ARG A 43 -7.60 4.90 7.81
C ARG A 43 -7.20 3.44 7.94
N PHE A 44 -7.14 2.75 6.81
CA PHE A 44 -6.62 1.40 6.72
C PHE A 44 -5.42 1.38 5.75
N ASP A 45 -4.27 0.99 6.26
CA ASP A 45 -3.05 0.74 5.49
C ASP A 45 -2.88 -0.78 5.32
N PRO A 46 -3.07 -1.33 4.12
CA PRO A 46 -2.98 -2.75 3.87
C PRO A 46 -1.54 -3.27 3.72
N GLY A 47 -0.54 -2.42 3.98
CA GLY A 47 0.88 -2.71 3.80
C GLY A 47 1.39 -2.43 2.39
N ALA A 48 2.71 -2.55 2.18
CA ALA A 48 3.36 -2.27 0.91
C ALA A 48 3.05 -3.31 -0.18
N GLY A 49 3.17 -2.89 -1.45
CA GLY A 49 3.07 -3.75 -2.63
C GLY A 49 1.67 -4.25 -2.97
N GLY A 50 1.54 -4.88 -4.14
CA GLY A 50 0.32 -5.53 -4.60
C GLY A 50 -0.67 -4.63 -5.33
N ALA A 51 -0.55 -4.51 -6.66
CA ALA A 51 -1.46 -3.74 -7.52
C ALA A 51 -2.95 -4.16 -7.36
N HIS A 52 -3.22 -5.41 -6.93
CA HIS A 52 -4.57 -5.89 -6.65
C HIS A 52 -5.31 -5.07 -5.56
N LYS A 53 -4.60 -4.32 -4.73
CA LYS A 53 -5.18 -3.45 -3.70
C LYS A 53 -5.89 -2.24 -4.32
N ILE A 54 -5.36 -1.71 -5.41
CA ILE A 54 -5.95 -0.59 -6.16
C ILE A 54 -7.38 -0.92 -6.58
N ARG A 55 -7.62 -2.12 -7.10
CA ARG A 55 -8.95 -2.60 -7.50
C ARG A 55 -9.95 -2.69 -6.34
N ARG A 56 -9.47 -2.64 -5.10
CA ARG A 56 -10.26 -2.64 -3.85
C ARG A 56 -10.38 -1.26 -3.23
N GLY A 57 -9.96 -0.21 -3.96
CA GLY A 57 -10.09 1.17 -3.54
C GLY A 57 -8.96 1.69 -2.66
N PHE A 58 -7.89 0.92 -2.44
CA PHE A 58 -6.73 1.41 -1.70
C PHE A 58 -5.89 2.32 -2.60
N THR A 59 -5.68 3.55 -2.17
CA THR A 59 -4.85 4.52 -2.87
C THR A 59 -3.37 4.20 -2.68
N ALA A 60 -2.60 4.23 -3.77
CA ALA A 60 -1.15 4.17 -3.70
C ALA A 60 -0.60 5.49 -3.14
N VAL A 61 0.26 5.40 -2.14
CA VAL A 61 0.92 6.55 -1.51
C VAL A 61 2.42 6.29 -1.39
N PRO A 62 3.27 7.33 -1.46
CA PRO A 62 4.71 7.16 -1.29
C PRO A 62 5.03 6.65 0.12
N SER A 63 5.97 5.73 0.20
CA SER A 63 6.56 5.24 1.44
C SER A 63 8.04 5.63 1.47
N PHE A 64 8.45 6.29 2.55
CA PHE A 64 9.82 6.77 2.67
C PHE A 64 10.65 5.81 3.51
N SER A 65 11.87 5.54 3.06
CA SER A 65 12.85 4.74 3.79
C SER A 65 14.20 5.44 3.81
N LEU A 66 14.96 5.22 4.88
CA LEU A 66 16.32 5.74 5.02
C LEU A 66 17.30 4.58 4.93
N HIS A 67 18.31 4.74 4.08
CA HIS A 67 19.32 3.73 3.84
C HIS A 67 20.72 4.27 4.13
N ARG A 68 21.55 3.45 4.74
CA ARG A 68 22.98 3.69 4.94
C ARG A 68 23.76 2.56 4.31
N PHE A 69 24.68 2.92 3.44
CA PHE A 69 25.56 1.96 2.77
C PHE A 69 26.96 2.03 3.41
N SER A 70 27.52 0.86 3.75
CA SER A 70 28.88 0.74 4.27
C SER A 70 29.93 0.82 3.13
N ASP A 71 29.56 0.41 1.93
CA ASP A 71 30.43 0.50 0.73
C ASP A 71 30.26 1.90 0.11
N PRO A 72 31.35 2.70 0.03
CA PRO A 72 31.29 4.05 -0.56
C PRO A 72 30.87 4.07 -2.03
N ARG A 73 31.15 2.98 -2.79
CA ARG A 73 30.76 2.88 -4.20
C ARG A 73 29.23 2.74 -4.33
N MET A 74 28.62 1.92 -3.47
CA MET A 74 27.15 1.80 -3.41
C MET A 74 26.50 3.11 -3.01
N LEU A 75 27.06 3.81 -2.02
CA LEU A 75 26.57 5.13 -1.63
C LEU A 75 26.61 6.11 -2.82
N GLN A 76 27.72 6.16 -3.54
CA GLN A 76 27.87 7.04 -4.71
C GLN A 76 26.89 6.72 -5.83
N ILE A 77 26.72 5.42 -6.15
CA ILE A 77 25.75 4.96 -7.14
C ILE A 77 24.33 5.39 -6.75
N MET A 78 23.94 5.13 -5.51
CA MET A 78 22.60 5.49 -5.04
C MET A 78 22.38 7.00 -5.03
N GLN A 79 23.36 7.80 -4.62
CA GLN A 79 23.27 9.26 -4.66
C GLN A 79 23.10 9.80 -6.08
N ASN A 80 23.82 9.22 -7.04
CA ASN A 80 23.74 9.65 -8.44
C ASN A 80 22.40 9.33 -9.12
N HIS A 81 21.69 8.30 -8.65
CA HIS A 81 20.45 7.81 -9.24
C HIS A 81 19.19 8.05 -8.40
N LEU A 82 19.33 8.62 -7.21
CA LEU A 82 18.21 8.74 -6.26
C LEU A 82 17.05 9.56 -6.81
N ASP A 83 17.33 10.68 -7.47
CA ASP A 83 16.30 11.54 -8.03
C ASP A 83 15.53 10.84 -9.16
N GLU A 84 16.23 10.08 -10.01
CA GLU A 84 15.62 9.29 -11.07
C GLU A 84 14.77 8.15 -10.50
N ILE A 85 15.25 7.44 -9.49
CA ILE A 85 14.49 6.39 -8.79
C ILE A 85 13.21 6.98 -8.21
N ASN A 86 13.31 8.09 -7.48
CA ASN A 86 12.15 8.73 -6.87
C ASN A 86 11.14 9.23 -7.92
N ARG A 87 11.61 9.73 -9.05
CA ARG A 87 10.75 10.15 -10.16
C ARG A 87 9.97 8.97 -10.75
N LEU A 88 10.66 7.86 -11.04
CA LEU A 88 10.03 6.65 -11.57
C LEU A 88 9.00 6.05 -10.61
N GLU A 89 9.31 6.01 -9.32
CA GLU A 89 8.37 5.57 -8.27
C GLU A 89 7.12 6.46 -8.21
N GLN A 90 7.29 7.79 -8.30
CA GLN A 90 6.16 8.71 -8.31
C GLN A 90 5.28 8.51 -9.55
N GLU A 91 5.87 8.34 -10.73
CA GLU A 91 5.14 8.04 -11.96
C GLU A 91 4.34 6.74 -11.86
N GLN A 92 4.92 5.70 -11.22
CA GLN A 92 4.23 4.45 -10.98
C GLN A 92 3.06 4.62 -10.00
N ILE A 93 3.23 5.38 -8.93
CA ILE A 93 2.15 5.71 -7.97
C ILE A 93 1.00 6.42 -8.69
N ASP A 94 1.31 7.41 -9.52
CA ASP A 94 0.32 8.18 -10.26
C ASP A 94 -0.44 7.30 -11.27
N ALA A 95 0.27 6.43 -11.99
CA ALA A 95 -0.34 5.47 -12.91
C ALA A 95 -1.29 4.49 -12.19
N LEU A 96 -0.86 3.93 -11.05
CA LEU A 96 -1.70 3.06 -10.24
C LEU A 96 -2.97 3.77 -9.74
N ASN A 97 -2.86 5.02 -9.32
CA ASN A 97 -4.01 5.78 -8.83
C ASN A 97 -5.01 6.14 -9.93
N GLN A 98 -4.61 6.16 -11.21
CA GLN A 98 -5.54 6.30 -12.34
C GLN A 98 -6.42 5.05 -12.53
N GLU A 99 -6.00 3.88 -12.04
CA GLU A 99 -6.76 2.64 -12.10
C GLU A 99 -7.76 2.47 -10.94
N LEU A 100 -7.86 3.42 -10.01
CA LEU A 100 -8.80 3.35 -8.88
C LEU A 100 -10.25 3.23 -9.38
N PRO A 101 -11.06 2.31 -8.84
CA PRO A 101 -12.43 2.07 -9.29
C PRO A 101 -13.34 3.29 -9.15
N PHE A 102 -13.00 4.24 -8.27
CA PHE A 102 -13.78 5.44 -8.00
C PHE A 102 -13.17 6.71 -8.63
N ALA A 103 -12.07 6.62 -9.36
CA ALA A 103 -11.40 7.77 -9.98
C ALA A 103 -12.28 8.49 -10.99
N GLN A 104 -13.11 7.75 -11.74
CA GLN A 104 -14.00 8.30 -12.76
C GLN A 104 -15.21 9.08 -12.22
N GLN A 105 -15.57 8.92 -10.95
CA GLN A 105 -16.71 9.65 -10.35
C GLN A 105 -16.35 11.08 -9.94
N ARG A 106 -15.07 11.40 -9.71
CA ARG A 106 -14.62 12.74 -9.34
C ARG A 106 -14.57 13.74 -10.49
N LEU A 107 -14.62 13.28 -11.74
CA LEU A 107 -14.59 14.13 -12.94
C LEU A 107 -15.98 14.54 -13.44
N LYS A 108 -17.08 14.08 -12.81
CA LYS A 108 -18.45 14.39 -13.23
C LYS A 108 -19.20 15.34 -12.28
N ASN A 109 -18.53 15.86 -11.27
CA ASN A 109 -19.03 16.93 -10.40
C ASN A 109 -18.08 18.13 -10.51
#